data_9050b6875204a66c5988460e4ef03b47
#
_entry.id   9050b6875204a66c5988460e4ef03b47
#
_cell.length_a   1.000
_cell.length_b   1.000
_cell.length_c   1.000
_cell.angle_alpha   90.00
_cell.angle_beta   90.00
_cell.angle_gamma   90.00
#
_symmetry.space_group_name_H-M   'P 1'
#
loop_
_entity.id
_entity.type
_entity.pdbx_description
1 polymer ?
#
loop_
_entity_poly.entity_id
_entity_poly.type
_entity_poly.pdbx_seq_one_letter_code
_entity_poly.pdbx_strand_id
1 'polypeptide(L)'
;MIKLGIVMDPIESINIKKDSSFAMMLEAQARGWEIHYMQMNDLSLEQGKALARTKIISVEQNPEKWFDVKSEQEIALADLDAVLMRKDPPFDTEYIYATYILERAEVEGCLIVNKPQSLRDCNEKLFTAWFPEHTPITLVTRRDDQIKAFHEKHGDVILKPLDGMGGSSIFRVKKGDPNLSVIIETLTSLGTNYCMAQTFVPDISNGDKRILVVDGEPMPYCLARIPAKGETRGNLAAGGRGEARPLSDTDWAIARAVAPTLKEKGLIFVGLDIIGDKLTEINVTSPTCIREIEAAFDINISGKLMDAIEARLQK
;
A
#
# COMPACT_ATOMS: atom_id res chain seq x y z
N MET A 1 -25.05 -2.15 14.66
CA MET A 1 -23.61 -2.29 15.03
C MET A 1 -22.91 -2.78 13.79
N ILE A 2 -21.92 -2.04 13.30
CA ILE A 2 -21.19 -2.40 12.09
C ILE A 2 -20.26 -3.59 12.37
N LYS A 3 -20.26 -4.57 11.48
CA LYS A 3 -19.36 -5.73 11.49
C LYS A 3 -18.24 -5.51 10.50
N LEU A 4 -17.04 -5.28 10.99
CA LEU A 4 -15.84 -5.00 10.20
C LEU A 4 -14.97 -6.24 10.11
N GLY A 5 -14.84 -6.81 8.91
CA GLY A 5 -13.81 -7.80 8.60
C GLY A 5 -12.45 -7.16 8.36
N ILE A 6 -11.38 -7.85 8.74
CA ILE A 6 -10.03 -7.46 8.39
C ILE A 6 -9.21 -8.68 7.99
N VAL A 7 -8.74 -8.71 6.75
CA VAL A 7 -7.82 -9.73 6.21
C VAL A 7 -6.40 -9.19 6.31
N MET A 8 -5.57 -9.78 7.15
CA MET A 8 -4.21 -9.30 7.38
C MET A 8 -3.25 -10.42 7.75
N ASP A 9 -1.98 -10.12 7.90
CA ASP A 9 -0.96 -11.04 8.43
C ASP A 9 -1.26 -11.41 9.88
N PRO A 10 -0.61 -12.47 10.42
CA PRO A 10 -0.86 -12.92 11.79
C PRO A 10 -0.79 -11.78 12.81
N ILE A 11 -1.89 -11.52 13.52
CA ILE A 11 -2.01 -10.42 14.48
C ILE A 11 -0.98 -10.54 15.62
N GLU A 12 -0.54 -11.74 15.89
CA GLU A 12 0.48 -12.04 16.91
C GLU A 12 1.86 -11.47 16.54
N SER A 13 2.12 -11.28 15.23
CA SER A 13 3.42 -10.86 14.70
C SER A 13 3.57 -9.36 14.45
N ILE A 14 2.49 -8.58 14.59
CA ILE A 14 2.51 -7.15 14.28
C ILE A 14 3.29 -6.33 15.33
N ASN A 15 3.85 -5.20 14.87
CA ASN A 15 4.37 -4.20 15.78
C ASN A 15 3.30 -3.14 16.05
N ILE A 16 2.60 -3.27 17.17
CA ILE A 16 1.46 -2.39 17.51
C ILE A 16 1.81 -0.90 17.57
N LYS A 17 3.10 -0.54 17.71
CA LYS A 17 3.52 0.87 17.72
C LYS A 17 3.54 1.50 16.33
N LYS A 18 3.59 0.68 15.27
CA LYS A 18 3.72 1.11 13.87
C LYS A 18 2.60 0.60 12.96
N ASP A 19 1.91 -0.47 13.36
CA ASP A 19 0.95 -1.15 12.51
C ASP A 19 -0.29 -0.28 12.25
N SER A 20 -0.56 -0.01 10.96
CA SER A 20 -1.70 0.79 10.54
C SER A 20 -3.02 0.03 10.63
N SER A 21 -3.01 -1.29 10.44
CA SER A 21 -4.20 -2.13 10.58
C SER A 21 -4.66 -2.17 12.03
N PHE A 22 -3.69 -2.20 12.96
CA PHE A 22 -3.98 -2.10 14.39
C PHE A 22 -4.61 -0.75 14.77
N ALA A 23 -4.13 0.35 14.19
CA ALA A 23 -4.75 1.67 14.39
C ALA A 23 -6.20 1.69 13.90
N MET A 24 -6.47 1.10 12.72
CA MET A 24 -7.82 0.97 12.17
C MET A 24 -8.74 0.13 13.09
N MET A 25 -8.23 -0.97 13.65
CA MET A 25 -9.00 -1.80 14.59
C MET A 25 -9.30 -1.07 15.90
N LEU A 26 -8.35 -0.31 16.45
CA LEU A 26 -8.58 0.49 17.66
C LEU A 26 -9.68 1.53 17.44
N GLU A 27 -9.66 2.22 16.29
CA GLU A 27 -10.69 3.21 15.94
C GLU A 27 -12.06 2.56 15.73
N ALA A 28 -12.13 1.44 15.00
CA ALA A 28 -13.37 0.70 14.80
C ALA A 28 -13.98 0.24 16.13
N GLN A 29 -13.16 -0.31 17.01
CA GLN A 29 -13.61 -0.72 18.34
C GLN A 29 -14.09 0.47 19.19
N ALA A 30 -13.41 1.62 19.13
CA ALA A 30 -13.84 2.83 19.85
C ALA A 30 -15.21 3.34 19.39
N ARG A 31 -15.60 3.07 18.13
CA ARG A 31 -16.94 3.34 17.57
C ARG A 31 -17.96 2.26 17.91
N GLY A 32 -17.58 1.22 18.64
CA GLY A 32 -18.46 0.11 18.99
C GLY A 32 -18.71 -0.87 17.84
N TRP A 33 -17.83 -0.94 16.84
CA TRP A 33 -17.91 -1.92 15.76
C TRP A 33 -17.42 -3.28 16.24
N GLU A 34 -17.99 -4.36 15.68
CA GLU A 34 -17.52 -5.72 15.89
C GLU A 34 -16.41 -6.06 14.89
N ILE A 35 -15.26 -6.52 15.39
CA ILE A 35 -14.08 -6.81 14.57
C ILE A 35 -13.99 -8.30 14.31
N HIS A 36 -14.02 -8.68 13.04
CA HIS A 36 -13.83 -10.02 12.53
C HIS A 36 -12.43 -10.15 11.88
N TYR A 37 -11.48 -10.65 12.64
CA TYR A 37 -10.12 -10.90 12.16
C TYR A 37 -10.06 -12.21 11.37
N MET A 38 -9.31 -12.21 10.28
CA MET A 38 -9.01 -13.36 9.44
C MET A 38 -7.70 -13.18 8.68
N GLN A 39 -7.12 -14.28 8.26
CA GLN A 39 -5.97 -14.34 7.36
C GLN A 39 -6.40 -14.80 5.97
N MET A 40 -5.50 -14.75 4.98
CA MET A 40 -5.83 -15.19 3.62
C MET A 40 -6.24 -16.67 3.55
N ASN A 41 -5.64 -17.53 4.37
CA ASN A 41 -5.95 -18.95 4.45
C ASN A 41 -7.30 -19.27 5.12
N ASP A 42 -7.95 -18.27 5.73
CA ASP A 42 -9.28 -18.40 6.28
C ASP A 42 -10.39 -18.15 5.24
N LEU A 43 -10.03 -17.62 4.06
CA LEU A 43 -10.96 -17.33 2.98
C LEU A 43 -11.25 -18.59 2.15
N SER A 44 -12.50 -18.77 1.76
CA SER A 44 -12.92 -19.86 0.87
C SER A 44 -14.05 -19.44 -0.06
N LEU A 45 -14.23 -20.19 -1.15
CA LEU A 45 -15.31 -19.99 -2.10
C LEU A 45 -16.03 -21.33 -2.31
N GLU A 46 -17.27 -21.42 -1.87
CA GLU A 46 -18.09 -22.63 -2.03
C GLU A 46 -19.37 -22.30 -2.81
N GLN A 47 -19.60 -23.00 -3.92
CA GLN A 47 -20.78 -22.82 -4.78
C GLN A 47 -21.06 -21.34 -5.15
N GLY A 48 -19.99 -20.56 -5.34
CA GLY A 48 -20.06 -19.14 -5.68
C GLY A 48 -20.27 -18.19 -4.50
N LYS A 49 -20.39 -18.71 -3.27
CA LYS A 49 -20.46 -17.92 -2.03
C LYS A 49 -19.08 -17.74 -1.41
N ALA A 50 -18.75 -16.50 -1.09
CA ALA A 50 -17.53 -16.17 -0.36
C ALA A 50 -17.73 -16.42 1.14
N LEU A 51 -16.92 -17.29 1.70
CA LEU A 51 -16.96 -17.68 3.12
C LEU A 51 -15.64 -17.34 3.78
N ALA A 52 -15.67 -17.17 5.10
CA ALA A 52 -14.46 -17.03 5.89
C ALA A 52 -14.62 -17.63 7.29
N ARG A 53 -13.54 -18.23 7.78
CA ARG A 53 -13.38 -18.56 9.21
C ARG A 53 -12.87 -17.32 9.91
N THR A 54 -13.69 -16.69 10.76
CA THR A 54 -13.35 -15.45 11.40
C THR A 54 -13.22 -15.62 12.92
N LYS A 55 -12.35 -14.81 13.50
CA LYS A 55 -12.24 -14.64 14.95
C LYS A 55 -12.80 -13.26 15.33
N ILE A 56 -13.84 -13.24 16.17
CA ILE A 56 -14.27 -11.98 16.77
C ILE A 56 -13.25 -11.61 17.85
N ILE A 57 -12.64 -10.44 17.70
CA ILE A 57 -11.56 -10.00 18.58
C ILE A 57 -11.88 -8.65 19.23
N SER A 58 -11.24 -8.40 20.38
CA SER A 58 -11.06 -7.06 20.91
C SER A 58 -9.58 -6.70 20.90
N VAL A 59 -9.27 -5.42 20.75
CA VAL A 59 -7.90 -4.92 20.70
C VAL A 59 -7.64 -3.90 21.80
N GLU A 60 -6.41 -3.87 22.32
CA GLU A 60 -5.99 -2.95 23.36
C GLU A 60 -4.57 -2.47 23.11
N GLN A 61 -4.29 -1.21 23.39
CA GLN A 61 -2.94 -0.65 23.24
C GLN A 61 -2.01 -1.08 24.39
N ASN A 62 -1.82 -2.39 24.53
CA ASN A 62 -0.99 -3.01 25.54
C ASN A 62 0.09 -3.87 24.86
N PRO A 63 1.40 -3.54 24.97
CA PRO A 63 2.48 -4.29 24.30
C PRO A 63 2.63 -5.74 24.75
N GLU A 64 2.13 -6.11 25.91
CA GLU A 64 2.21 -7.47 26.43
C GLU A 64 1.05 -8.33 25.93
N LYS A 65 -0.13 -7.70 25.68
CA LYS A 65 -1.34 -8.38 25.24
C LYS A 65 -2.23 -7.40 24.49
N TRP A 66 -2.13 -7.34 23.18
CA TRP A 66 -2.82 -6.32 22.37
C TRP A 66 -4.12 -6.79 21.72
N PHE A 67 -4.49 -8.06 21.87
CA PHE A 67 -5.79 -8.58 21.43
C PHE A 67 -6.27 -9.74 22.28
N ASP A 68 -7.59 -9.95 22.26
CA ASP A 68 -8.28 -11.11 22.84
C ASP A 68 -9.24 -11.69 21.81
N VAL A 69 -9.22 -13.02 21.65
CA VAL A 69 -10.22 -13.74 20.84
C VAL A 69 -11.44 -14.03 21.71
N LYS A 70 -12.61 -13.54 21.28
CA LYS A 70 -13.90 -13.74 21.98
C LYS A 70 -14.61 -14.99 21.50
N SER A 71 -14.63 -15.21 20.19
CA SER A 71 -15.22 -16.40 19.56
C SER A 71 -14.61 -16.63 18.19
N GLU A 72 -14.85 -17.81 17.63
CA GLU A 72 -14.46 -18.20 16.29
C GLU A 72 -15.66 -18.81 15.60
N GLN A 73 -15.87 -18.46 14.32
CA GLN A 73 -17.01 -18.91 13.54
C GLN A 73 -16.71 -18.88 12.04
N GLU A 74 -17.41 -19.73 11.29
CA GLU A 74 -17.45 -19.63 9.83
C GLU A 74 -18.70 -18.85 9.40
N ILE A 75 -18.53 -17.87 8.53
CA ILE A 75 -19.60 -16.99 8.07
C ILE A 75 -19.51 -16.77 6.56
N ALA A 76 -20.61 -16.35 5.96
CA ALA A 76 -20.55 -15.71 4.65
C ALA A 76 -19.93 -14.33 4.81
N LEU A 77 -18.98 -13.96 3.93
CA LEU A 77 -18.39 -12.61 3.95
C LEU A 77 -19.42 -11.52 3.72
N ALA A 78 -20.52 -11.84 3.02
CA ALA A 78 -21.67 -10.95 2.82
C ALA A 78 -22.44 -10.63 4.13
N ASP A 79 -22.23 -11.38 5.21
CA ASP A 79 -22.80 -11.08 6.52
C ASP A 79 -22.02 -9.96 7.27
N LEU A 80 -20.89 -9.53 6.71
CA LEU A 80 -20.12 -8.38 7.17
C LEU A 80 -20.54 -7.12 6.41
N ASP A 81 -20.53 -5.99 7.09
CA ASP A 81 -20.83 -4.70 6.46
C ASP A 81 -19.67 -4.22 5.59
N ALA A 82 -18.44 -4.39 6.07
CA ALA A 82 -17.24 -4.03 5.33
C ALA A 82 -16.08 -5.00 5.64
N VAL A 83 -15.17 -5.15 4.67
CA VAL A 83 -13.91 -5.90 4.83
C VAL A 83 -12.73 -5.04 4.38
N LEU A 84 -11.74 -4.89 5.25
CA LEU A 84 -10.45 -4.28 4.93
C LEU A 84 -9.49 -5.37 4.43
N MET A 85 -9.04 -5.29 3.19
CA MET A 85 -7.95 -6.13 2.66
C MET A 85 -6.62 -5.48 3.03
N ARG A 86 -6.04 -5.93 4.11
CA ARG A 86 -4.82 -5.38 4.72
C ARG A 86 -3.64 -6.34 4.72
N LYS A 87 -3.74 -7.43 3.96
CA LYS A 87 -2.62 -8.35 3.77
C LYS A 87 -1.46 -7.63 3.10
N ASP A 88 -0.30 -7.69 3.73
CA ASP A 88 0.94 -7.15 3.16
C ASP A 88 1.35 -7.92 1.89
N PRO A 89 2.03 -7.29 0.94
CA PRO A 89 2.63 -8.01 -0.18
C PRO A 89 3.49 -9.22 0.28
N PRO A 90 3.73 -10.23 -0.56
CA PRO A 90 3.76 -10.10 -2.02
C PRO A 90 2.37 -10.05 -2.67
N PHE A 91 2.26 -9.26 -3.74
CA PHE A 91 1.13 -9.28 -4.65
C PHE A 91 1.41 -10.35 -5.71
N ASP A 92 1.01 -11.56 -5.40
CA ASP A 92 1.23 -12.76 -6.20
C ASP A 92 -0.09 -13.38 -6.66
N THR A 93 -0.04 -14.55 -7.26
CA THR A 93 -1.22 -15.26 -7.74
C THR A 93 -2.19 -15.61 -6.59
N GLU A 94 -1.67 -15.93 -5.39
CA GLU A 94 -2.50 -16.24 -4.22
C GLU A 94 -3.22 -14.98 -3.71
N TYR A 95 -2.56 -13.82 -3.74
CA TYR A 95 -3.21 -12.56 -3.45
C TYR A 95 -4.33 -12.26 -4.46
N ILE A 96 -4.10 -12.51 -5.75
CA ILE A 96 -5.11 -12.36 -6.80
C ILE A 96 -6.31 -13.28 -6.53
N TYR A 97 -6.09 -14.54 -6.15
CA TYR A 97 -7.18 -15.46 -5.81
C TYR A 97 -7.99 -14.97 -4.61
N ALA A 98 -7.34 -14.46 -3.57
CA ALA A 98 -8.04 -13.84 -2.45
C ALA A 98 -8.93 -12.67 -2.91
N THR A 99 -8.46 -11.82 -3.85
CA THR A 99 -9.28 -10.73 -4.39
C THR A 99 -10.50 -11.22 -5.16
N TYR A 100 -10.46 -12.37 -5.84
CA TYR A 100 -11.63 -12.96 -6.48
C TYR A 100 -12.69 -13.42 -5.45
N ILE A 101 -12.24 -13.98 -4.33
CA ILE A 101 -13.16 -14.35 -3.24
C ILE A 101 -13.83 -13.10 -2.66
N LEU A 102 -13.04 -12.05 -2.38
CA LEU A 102 -13.56 -10.78 -1.86
C LEU A 102 -14.52 -10.09 -2.86
N GLU A 103 -14.26 -10.19 -4.16
CA GLU A 103 -15.14 -9.65 -5.20
C GLU A 103 -16.52 -10.33 -5.20
N ARG A 104 -16.61 -11.62 -4.86
CA ARG A 104 -17.90 -12.30 -4.69
C ARG A 104 -18.66 -11.73 -3.50
N ALA A 105 -17.99 -11.43 -2.40
CA ALA A 105 -18.63 -10.77 -1.27
C ALA A 105 -19.08 -9.33 -1.63
N GLU A 106 -18.30 -8.59 -2.43
CA GLU A 106 -18.67 -7.26 -2.92
C GLU A 106 -19.97 -7.30 -3.74
N VAL A 107 -20.09 -8.28 -4.65
CA VAL A 107 -21.33 -8.47 -5.46
C VAL A 107 -22.54 -8.78 -4.59
N GLU A 108 -22.35 -9.40 -3.43
CA GLU A 108 -23.43 -9.72 -2.48
C GLU A 108 -23.70 -8.58 -1.47
N GLY A 109 -23.00 -7.44 -1.60
CA GLY A 109 -23.28 -6.21 -0.86
C GLY A 109 -22.30 -5.84 0.24
N CYS A 110 -21.27 -6.66 0.51
CA CYS A 110 -20.21 -6.30 1.45
C CYS A 110 -19.29 -5.23 0.87
N LEU A 111 -19.03 -4.16 1.58
CA LEU A 111 -18.05 -3.15 1.14
C LEU A 111 -16.62 -3.66 1.30
N ILE A 112 -15.89 -3.82 0.21
CA ILE A 112 -14.47 -4.23 0.26
C ILE A 112 -13.55 -3.01 0.09
N VAL A 113 -12.62 -2.82 1.01
CA VAL A 113 -11.64 -1.72 1.01
C VAL A 113 -10.21 -2.29 0.89
N ASN A 114 -9.51 -2.06 -0.22
CA ASN A 114 -9.94 -1.37 -1.44
C ASN A 114 -10.69 -2.33 -2.37
N LYS A 115 -11.39 -1.76 -3.38
CA LYS A 115 -12.14 -2.51 -4.38
C LYS A 115 -11.30 -3.63 -5.00
N PRO A 116 -11.76 -4.90 -4.97
CA PRO A 116 -10.96 -6.06 -5.40
C PRO A 116 -10.45 -5.97 -6.84
N GLN A 117 -11.30 -5.54 -7.77
CA GLN A 117 -10.89 -5.32 -9.17
C GLN A 117 -9.73 -4.31 -9.26
N SER A 118 -9.81 -3.22 -8.51
CA SER A 118 -8.79 -2.17 -8.56
C SER A 118 -7.48 -2.58 -7.89
N LEU A 119 -7.52 -3.47 -6.89
CA LEU A 119 -6.30 -4.10 -6.35
C LEU A 119 -5.55 -4.88 -7.44
N ARG A 120 -6.26 -5.56 -8.34
CA ARG A 120 -5.65 -6.28 -9.47
C ARG A 120 -5.17 -5.36 -10.58
N ASP A 121 -5.88 -4.25 -10.84
CA ASP A 121 -5.62 -3.35 -11.96
C ASP A 121 -4.50 -2.34 -11.68
N CYS A 122 -4.22 -2.05 -10.41
CA CYS A 122 -3.36 -0.94 -10.01
C CYS A 122 -2.08 -1.45 -9.32
N ASN A 123 -1.14 -1.96 -10.14
CA ASN A 123 0.20 -2.27 -9.61
C ASN A 123 0.87 -0.99 -9.07
N GLU A 124 1.44 -1.05 -7.89
CA GLU A 124 1.94 0.11 -7.13
C GLU A 124 2.95 1.00 -7.89
N LYS A 125 3.78 0.38 -8.74
CA LYS A 125 4.80 1.09 -9.53
C LYS A 125 4.29 1.43 -10.93
N LEU A 126 3.71 0.46 -11.63
CA LEU A 126 3.27 0.64 -13.01
C LEU A 126 2.13 1.64 -13.12
N PHE A 127 1.22 1.69 -12.15
CA PHE A 127 0.08 2.60 -12.15
C PHE A 127 0.49 4.08 -12.13
N THR A 128 1.70 4.41 -11.68
CA THR A 128 2.24 5.79 -11.76
C THR A 128 2.35 6.28 -13.21
N ALA A 129 2.50 5.38 -14.19
CA ALA A 129 2.59 5.72 -15.62
C ALA A 129 1.31 6.36 -16.19
N TRP A 130 0.17 6.32 -15.47
CA TRP A 130 -1.05 7.06 -15.81
C TRP A 130 -0.96 8.55 -15.49
N PHE A 131 0.11 8.98 -14.78
CA PHE A 131 0.37 10.36 -14.37
C PHE A 131 1.78 10.80 -14.79
N PRO A 132 2.11 10.75 -16.09
CA PRO A 132 3.48 10.92 -16.58
C PRO A 132 4.07 12.31 -16.29
N GLU A 133 3.24 13.34 -16.14
CA GLU A 133 3.67 14.70 -15.77
C GLU A 133 4.17 14.81 -14.33
N HIS A 134 3.76 13.89 -13.47
CA HIS A 134 4.13 13.85 -12.05
C HIS A 134 5.20 12.81 -11.72
N THR A 135 5.62 11.98 -12.68
CA THR A 135 6.61 10.92 -12.45
C THR A 135 8.01 11.30 -12.93
N PRO A 136 9.07 10.63 -12.46
CA PRO A 136 10.35 10.67 -13.15
C PRO A 136 10.18 10.16 -14.60
N ILE A 137 11.10 10.49 -15.50
CA ILE A 137 11.09 9.88 -16.83
C ILE A 137 11.19 8.36 -16.65
N THR A 138 10.22 7.63 -17.20
CA THR A 138 10.01 6.21 -16.89
C THR A 138 9.96 5.38 -18.18
N LEU A 139 10.59 4.22 -18.15
CA LEU A 139 10.47 3.14 -19.12
C LEU A 139 10.12 1.85 -18.41
N VAL A 140 9.13 1.12 -18.90
CA VAL A 140 8.82 -0.24 -18.45
C VAL A 140 9.01 -1.20 -19.61
N THR A 141 9.96 -2.11 -19.46
CA THR A 141 10.29 -3.09 -20.51
C THR A 141 11.00 -4.30 -19.89
N ARG A 142 11.10 -5.39 -20.65
CA ARG A 142 11.97 -6.54 -20.35
C ARG A 142 13.11 -6.71 -21.35
N ARG A 143 13.25 -5.75 -22.27
CA ARG A 143 14.28 -5.77 -23.34
C ARG A 143 15.54 -5.05 -22.84
N ASP A 144 16.66 -5.79 -22.85
CA ASP A 144 17.95 -5.28 -22.37
C ASP A 144 18.47 -4.12 -23.22
N ASP A 145 18.29 -4.18 -24.54
CA ASP A 145 18.69 -3.13 -25.47
C ASP A 145 17.97 -1.79 -25.19
N GLN A 146 16.67 -1.84 -24.85
CA GLN A 146 15.91 -0.65 -24.48
C GLN A 146 16.35 -0.07 -23.13
N ILE A 147 16.65 -0.92 -22.13
CA ILE A 147 17.12 -0.47 -20.83
C ILE A 147 18.50 0.17 -20.97
N LYS A 148 19.41 -0.45 -21.73
CA LYS A 148 20.74 0.10 -22.03
C LYS A 148 20.67 1.45 -22.75
N ALA A 149 19.79 1.58 -23.74
CA ALA A 149 19.55 2.84 -24.45
C ALA A 149 19.00 3.93 -23.52
N PHE A 150 18.07 3.57 -22.62
CA PHE A 150 17.54 4.48 -21.62
C PHE A 150 18.63 4.95 -20.65
N HIS A 151 19.46 4.03 -20.14
CA HIS A 151 20.59 4.34 -19.26
C HIS A 151 21.62 5.22 -19.97
N GLU A 152 22.01 4.91 -21.23
CA GLU A 152 22.95 5.74 -21.99
C GLU A 152 22.43 7.17 -22.19
N LYS A 153 21.13 7.31 -22.43
CA LYS A 153 20.49 8.62 -22.62
C LYS A 153 20.43 9.45 -21.34
N HIS A 154 20.17 8.84 -20.18
CA HIS A 154 19.88 9.55 -18.92
C HIS A 154 21.02 9.51 -17.90
N GLY A 155 21.92 8.56 -17.98
CA GLY A 155 23.19 8.49 -17.23
C GLY A 155 23.08 8.03 -15.77
N ASP A 156 22.09 8.49 -15.02
CA ASP A 156 21.86 8.12 -13.60
C ASP A 156 20.42 7.67 -13.45
N VAL A 157 20.20 6.39 -13.27
CA VAL A 157 18.88 5.78 -13.31
C VAL A 157 18.66 4.83 -12.13
N ILE A 158 17.40 4.62 -11.80
CA ILE A 158 16.93 3.56 -10.91
C ILE A 158 16.37 2.42 -11.76
N LEU A 159 16.84 1.22 -11.53
CA LEU A 159 16.26 -0.01 -12.08
C LEU A 159 15.60 -0.78 -10.92
N LYS A 160 14.34 -1.17 -11.09
CA LYS A 160 13.55 -1.85 -10.04
C LYS A 160 12.55 -2.84 -10.63
N PRO A 161 12.21 -3.95 -9.90
CA PRO A 161 11.12 -4.83 -10.31
C PRO A 161 9.78 -4.10 -10.17
N LEU A 162 8.74 -4.59 -10.85
CA LEU A 162 7.37 -4.05 -10.73
C LEU A 162 6.66 -4.54 -9.46
N ASP A 163 7.02 -5.72 -9.00
CA ASP A 163 6.62 -6.33 -7.74
C ASP A 163 7.73 -6.16 -6.68
N GLY A 164 7.43 -6.50 -5.47
CA GLY A 164 8.38 -6.39 -4.35
C GLY A 164 8.19 -5.13 -3.52
N MET A 165 8.49 -5.27 -2.24
CA MET A 165 8.24 -4.27 -1.19
C MET A 165 9.53 -3.92 -0.43
N GLY A 166 9.45 -2.88 0.39
CA GLY A 166 10.53 -2.52 1.32
C GLY A 166 11.84 -2.05 0.67
N GLY A 167 11.80 -1.73 -0.63
CA GLY A 167 13.00 -1.30 -1.38
C GLY A 167 13.89 -2.46 -1.84
N SER A 168 13.40 -3.70 -1.79
CA SER A 168 14.13 -4.86 -2.29
C SER A 168 14.40 -4.76 -3.79
N SER A 169 15.62 -5.14 -4.19
CA SER A 169 16.06 -5.18 -5.60
C SER A 169 15.94 -3.84 -6.35
N ILE A 170 16.04 -2.71 -5.64
CA ILE A 170 16.15 -1.38 -6.24
C ILE A 170 17.62 -1.04 -6.42
N PHE A 171 18.03 -0.81 -7.66
CA PHE A 171 19.41 -0.49 -8.02
C PHE A 171 19.51 0.93 -8.59
N ARG A 172 20.42 1.75 -8.05
CA ARG A 172 20.86 2.98 -8.70
C ARG A 172 22.06 2.66 -9.57
N VAL A 173 21.95 2.95 -10.86
CA VAL A 173 22.96 2.66 -11.86
C VAL A 173 23.43 3.97 -12.48
N LYS A 174 24.69 4.34 -12.23
CA LYS A 174 25.32 5.55 -12.76
C LYS A 174 25.97 5.26 -14.11
N LYS A 175 26.27 6.32 -14.87
CA LYS A 175 26.98 6.19 -16.13
C LYS A 175 28.32 5.47 -15.93
N GLY A 176 28.55 4.43 -16.74
CA GLY A 176 29.77 3.61 -16.67
C GLY A 176 29.79 2.55 -15.57
N ASP A 177 28.67 2.28 -14.90
CA ASP A 177 28.58 1.21 -13.91
C ASP A 177 28.84 -0.16 -14.57
N PRO A 178 29.87 -0.90 -14.15
CA PRO A 178 30.22 -2.20 -14.74
C PRO A 178 29.17 -3.28 -14.49
N ASN A 179 28.28 -3.09 -13.53
CA ASN A 179 27.26 -4.07 -13.16
C ASN A 179 25.96 -3.90 -13.97
N LEU A 180 25.82 -2.90 -14.84
CA LEU A 180 24.58 -2.61 -15.57
C LEU A 180 23.98 -3.88 -16.21
N SER A 181 24.80 -4.66 -16.93
CA SER A 181 24.31 -5.86 -17.64
C SER A 181 23.80 -6.93 -16.68
N VAL A 182 24.53 -7.23 -15.61
CA VAL A 182 24.11 -8.24 -14.63
C VAL A 182 22.89 -7.79 -13.82
N ILE A 183 22.74 -6.50 -13.56
CA ILE A 183 21.53 -5.94 -12.92
C ILE A 183 20.33 -6.14 -13.84
N ILE A 184 20.46 -5.83 -15.14
CA ILE A 184 19.40 -6.05 -16.12
C ILE A 184 19.00 -7.53 -16.20
N GLU A 185 19.99 -8.42 -16.35
CA GLU A 185 19.77 -9.88 -16.40
C GLU A 185 19.01 -10.36 -15.15
N THR A 186 19.41 -9.90 -13.97
CA THR A 186 18.78 -10.26 -12.69
C THR A 186 17.34 -9.76 -12.61
N LEU A 187 17.11 -8.48 -12.88
CA LEU A 187 15.78 -7.88 -12.77
C LEU A 187 14.80 -8.39 -13.82
N THR A 188 15.31 -8.67 -15.01
CA THR A 188 14.47 -9.17 -16.11
C THR A 188 14.38 -10.69 -16.15
N SER A 189 15.09 -11.41 -15.27
CA SER A 189 15.23 -12.87 -15.36
C SER A 189 15.56 -13.29 -16.80
N LEU A 190 16.65 -12.72 -17.35
CA LEU A 190 17.11 -12.94 -18.72
C LEU A 190 16.04 -12.60 -19.79
N GLY A 191 15.30 -11.51 -19.58
CA GLY A 191 14.32 -10.99 -20.53
C GLY A 191 12.92 -11.62 -20.44
N THR A 192 12.62 -12.36 -19.37
CA THR A 192 11.30 -12.96 -19.16
C THR A 192 10.37 -12.07 -18.33
N ASN A 193 10.91 -11.24 -17.43
CA ASN A 193 10.17 -10.38 -16.54
C ASN A 193 10.28 -8.89 -16.94
N TYR A 194 9.19 -8.15 -16.82
CA TYR A 194 9.23 -6.70 -16.95
C TYR A 194 9.93 -6.06 -15.74
N CYS A 195 10.69 -5.01 -15.97
CA CYS A 195 11.22 -4.13 -14.94
C CYS A 195 10.99 -2.66 -15.32
N MET A 196 11.13 -1.78 -14.33
CA MET A 196 11.01 -0.34 -14.48
C MET A 196 12.38 0.32 -14.42
N ALA A 197 12.66 1.18 -15.39
CA ALA A 197 13.77 2.11 -15.37
C ALA A 197 13.24 3.52 -15.18
N GLN A 198 13.79 4.28 -14.24
CA GLN A 198 13.43 5.68 -13.98
C GLN A 198 14.68 6.53 -13.84
N THR A 199 14.60 7.81 -14.24
CA THR A 199 15.66 8.77 -13.91
C THR A 199 15.79 8.90 -12.40
N PHE A 200 17.03 8.96 -11.89
CA PHE A 200 17.27 9.13 -10.46
C PHE A 200 16.81 10.52 -10.00
N VAL A 201 16.13 10.58 -8.86
CA VAL A 201 15.69 11.81 -8.22
C VAL A 201 16.59 12.11 -7.03
N PRO A 202 17.49 13.12 -7.10
CA PRO A 202 18.45 13.42 -6.03
C PRO A 202 17.81 13.79 -4.70
N ASP A 203 16.59 14.34 -4.74
CA ASP A 203 15.81 14.74 -3.56
C ASP A 203 15.47 13.60 -2.60
N ILE A 204 15.78 12.35 -2.95
CA ILE A 204 15.68 11.21 -2.04
C ILE A 204 16.47 11.45 -0.74
N SER A 205 17.53 12.25 -0.78
CA SER A 205 18.29 12.66 0.42
C SER A 205 17.44 13.42 1.44
N ASN A 206 16.37 14.09 1.00
CA ASN A 206 15.39 14.79 1.83
C ASN A 206 14.24 13.89 2.28
N GLY A 207 14.21 12.65 1.81
CA GLY A 207 13.23 11.63 2.15
C GLY A 207 12.26 11.30 1.01
N ASP A 208 11.82 10.06 1.06
CA ASP A 208 10.70 9.52 0.29
C ASP A 208 9.42 9.73 1.13
N LYS A 209 8.53 10.60 0.68
CA LYS A 209 7.35 11.04 1.44
C LYS A 209 6.17 10.09 1.21
N ARG A 210 5.70 9.42 2.27
CA ARG A 210 4.43 8.69 2.28
C ARG A 210 3.29 9.66 2.59
N ILE A 211 2.40 9.89 1.63
CA ILE A 211 1.17 10.67 1.78
C ILE A 211 -0.01 9.70 1.78
N LEU A 212 -0.84 9.76 2.81
CA LEU A 212 -2.06 8.94 2.87
C LEU A 212 -3.23 9.70 2.25
N VAL A 213 -4.02 8.98 1.45
CA VAL A 213 -5.24 9.48 0.80
C VAL A 213 -6.41 8.62 1.26
N VAL A 214 -7.45 9.25 1.78
CA VAL A 214 -8.67 8.58 2.23
C VAL A 214 -9.85 9.08 1.40
N ASP A 215 -10.51 8.19 0.70
CA ASP A 215 -11.67 8.49 -0.17
C ASP A 215 -11.44 9.66 -1.16
N GLY A 216 -10.23 9.73 -1.71
CA GLY A 216 -9.84 10.79 -2.63
C GLY A 216 -9.42 12.10 -1.94
N GLU A 217 -9.37 12.15 -0.60
CA GLU A 217 -8.90 13.32 0.15
C GLU A 217 -7.50 13.06 0.70
N PRO A 218 -6.47 13.79 0.25
CA PRO A 218 -5.13 13.68 0.81
C PRO A 218 -5.09 14.17 2.26
N MET A 219 -4.41 13.42 3.13
CA MET A 219 -4.16 13.87 4.49
C MET A 219 -3.14 15.02 4.49
N PRO A 220 -3.26 16.00 5.40
CA PRO A 220 -2.45 17.23 5.35
C PRO A 220 -0.98 17.03 5.74
N TYR A 221 -0.62 15.84 6.18
CA TYR A 221 0.72 15.49 6.62
C TYR A 221 1.22 14.22 5.95
N CYS A 222 2.54 14.11 5.81
CA CYS A 222 3.24 12.94 5.28
C CYS A 222 4.29 12.43 6.27
N LEU A 223 4.75 11.21 6.06
CA LEU A 223 5.96 10.70 6.68
C LEU A 223 7.10 10.71 5.65
N ALA A 224 8.08 11.60 5.82
CA ALA A 224 9.31 11.58 5.04
C ALA A 224 10.22 10.48 5.59
N ARG A 225 10.52 9.48 4.76
CA ARG A 225 11.39 8.35 5.08
C ARG A 225 12.78 8.66 4.55
N ILE A 226 13.65 9.12 5.43
CA ILE A 226 15.00 9.60 5.10
C ILE A 226 15.95 8.42 5.08
N PRO A 227 16.71 8.20 3.97
CA PRO A 227 17.68 7.12 3.89
C PRO A 227 18.75 7.17 4.99
N ALA A 228 19.19 5.99 5.44
CA ALA A 228 20.36 5.88 6.30
C ALA A 228 21.64 6.37 5.58
N LYS A 229 22.65 6.74 6.32
CA LYS A 229 23.94 7.21 5.75
C LYS A 229 24.53 6.13 4.82
N GLY A 230 24.76 6.50 3.56
CA GLY A 230 25.30 5.60 2.54
C GLY A 230 24.25 4.75 1.82
N GLU A 231 22.97 4.89 2.17
CA GLU A 231 21.84 4.23 1.52
C GLU A 231 21.10 5.20 0.57
N THR A 232 20.47 4.68 -0.47
CA THR A 232 19.64 5.45 -1.41
C THR A 232 18.14 5.11 -1.28
N ARG A 233 17.77 4.18 -0.40
CA ARG A 233 16.40 3.77 -0.16
C ARG A 233 15.87 4.41 1.11
N GLY A 234 14.73 5.10 1.03
CA GLY A 234 14.08 5.74 2.17
C GLY A 234 13.24 4.79 3.04
N ASN A 235 13.02 3.56 2.59
CA ASN A 235 12.14 2.61 3.26
C ASN A 235 12.56 2.37 4.72
N LEU A 236 11.61 2.44 5.65
CA LEU A 236 11.87 2.20 7.09
C LEU A 236 12.41 0.78 7.34
N ALA A 237 11.96 -0.20 6.54
CA ALA A 237 12.47 -1.56 6.59
C ALA A 237 13.95 -1.67 6.17
N ALA A 238 14.46 -0.73 5.36
CA ALA A 238 15.86 -0.64 4.97
C ALA A 238 16.70 0.22 5.94
N GLY A 239 16.17 0.55 7.13
CA GLY A 239 16.86 1.36 8.14
C GLY A 239 16.68 2.87 7.98
N GLY A 240 15.75 3.31 7.14
CA GLY A 240 15.38 4.72 7.01
C GLY A 240 14.78 5.28 8.31
N ARG A 241 14.92 6.62 8.49
CA ARG A 241 14.34 7.35 9.61
C ARG A 241 13.07 8.08 9.15
N GLY A 242 11.96 7.88 9.87
CA GLY A 242 10.71 8.60 9.63
C GLY A 242 10.72 9.99 10.25
N GLU A 243 10.25 10.98 9.51
CA GLU A 243 10.03 12.35 9.97
C GLU A 243 8.70 12.86 9.42
N ALA A 244 7.74 13.09 10.31
CA ALA A 244 6.43 13.57 9.91
C ALA A 244 6.50 15.08 9.60
N ARG A 245 5.86 15.49 8.48
CA ARG A 245 5.90 16.87 7.95
C ARG A 245 4.56 17.27 7.36
N PRO A 246 4.21 18.58 7.34
CA PRO A 246 3.10 19.06 6.53
C PRO A 246 3.41 18.88 5.03
N LEU A 247 2.36 18.72 4.23
CA LEU A 247 2.49 18.69 2.77
C LEU A 247 2.94 20.03 2.23
N SER A 248 3.88 20.02 1.28
CA SER A 248 4.21 21.17 0.45
C SER A 248 3.13 21.43 -0.62
N ASP A 249 3.16 22.60 -1.25
CA ASP A 249 2.25 22.93 -2.37
C ASP A 249 2.38 21.93 -3.52
N THR A 250 3.59 21.44 -3.78
CA THR A 250 3.84 20.41 -4.80
C THR A 250 3.25 19.07 -4.40
N ASP A 251 3.37 18.66 -3.14
CA ASP A 251 2.75 17.44 -2.63
C ASP A 251 1.23 17.47 -2.79
N TRP A 252 0.62 18.62 -2.42
CA TRP A 252 -0.81 18.86 -2.62
C TRP A 252 -1.21 18.78 -4.10
N ALA A 253 -0.43 19.39 -4.99
CA ALA A 253 -0.72 19.39 -6.42
C ALA A 253 -0.72 17.96 -6.99
N ILE A 254 0.29 17.16 -6.66
CA ILE A 254 0.39 15.76 -7.10
C ILE A 254 -0.76 14.93 -6.52
N ALA A 255 -0.97 15.00 -5.20
CA ALA A 255 -1.99 14.21 -4.54
C ALA A 255 -3.40 14.51 -5.08
N ARG A 256 -3.73 15.80 -5.32
CA ARG A 256 -4.99 16.22 -5.92
C ARG A 256 -5.14 15.82 -7.38
N ALA A 257 -4.06 15.73 -8.14
CA ALA A 257 -4.11 15.25 -9.52
C ALA A 257 -4.43 13.75 -9.60
N VAL A 258 -3.94 12.96 -8.64
CA VAL A 258 -4.17 11.50 -8.57
C VAL A 258 -5.53 11.16 -7.94
N ALA A 259 -5.98 11.91 -6.96
CA ALA A 259 -7.14 11.61 -6.11
C ALA A 259 -8.45 11.30 -6.87
N PRO A 260 -8.84 12.03 -7.93
CA PRO A 260 -10.06 11.71 -8.68
C PRO A 260 -10.06 10.29 -9.27
N THR A 261 -8.92 9.87 -9.84
CA THR A 261 -8.76 8.51 -10.39
C THR A 261 -8.83 7.45 -9.30
N LEU A 262 -8.26 7.71 -8.11
CA LEU A 262 -8.37 6.78 -6.98
C LEU A 262 -9.83 6.60 -6.56
N LYS A 263 -10.57 7.70 -6.47
CA LYS A 263 -11.99 7.68 -6.07
C LYS A 263 -12.85 6.95 -7.08
N GLU A 264 -12.67 7.21 -8.39
CA GLU A 264 -13.36 6.51 -9.47
C GLU A 264 -13.13 5.00 -9.43
N LYS A 265 -11.90 4.59 -9.11
CA LYS A 265 -11.52 3.17 -8.99
C LYS A 265 -11.95 2.52 -7.66
N GLY A 266 -12.59 3.22 -6.75
CA GLY A 266 -12.96 2.65 -5.45
C GLY A 266 -11.75 2.34 -4.56
N LEU A 267 -10.65 3.04 -4.76
CA LEU A 267 -9.44 2.97 -3.95
C LEU A 267 -9.59 3.93 -2.77
N ILE A 268 -10.16 3.44 -1.67
CA ILE A 268 -10.59 4.26 -0.53
C ILE A 268 -9.40 4.62 0.37
N PHE A 269 -8.43 3.72 0.52
CA PHE A 269 -7.24 3.96 1.35
C PHE A 269 -5.97 3.69 0.55
N VAL A 270 -5.19 4.73 0.30
CA VAL A 270 -4.02 4.69 -0.60
C VAL A 270 -2.85 5.43 0.02
N GLY A 271 -1.64 4.94 -0.24
CA GLY A 271 -0.39 5.63 0.07
C GLY A 271 0.31 6.08 -1.21
N LEU A 272 0.56 7.38 -1.36
CA LEU A 272 1.39 7.93 -2.43
C LEU A 272 2.82 8.09 -1.92
N ASP A 273 3.79 7.65 -2.70
CA ASP A 273 5.20 7.87 -2.41
C ASP A 273 5.76 8.93 -3.36
N ILE A 274 6.31 10.01 -2.77
CA ILE A 274 6.78 11.20 -3.51
C ILE A 274 8.20 11.54 -3.07
N ILE A 275 9.12 11.58 -4.06
CA ILE A 275 10.50 12.03 -3.87
C ILE A 275 10.65 13.39 -4.56
N GLY A 276 11.00 14.44 -3.79
CA GLY A 276 11.03 15.81 -4.33
C GLY A 276 9.66 16.22 -4.86
N ASP A 277 9.56 16.40 -6.19
CA ASP A 277 8.35 16.73 -6.94
C ASP A 277 7.88 15.56 -7.84
N LYS A 278 8.30 14.32 -7.54
CA LYS A 278 8.01 13.16 -8.37
C LYS A 278 7.29 12.04 -7.61
N LEU A 279 6.15 11.63 -8.15
CA LEU A 279 5.40 10.46 -7.74
C LEU A 279 6.15 9.18 -8.17
N THR A 280 6.46 8.32 -7.24
CA THR A 280 7.25 7.09 -7.47
C THR A 280 6.47 5.80 -7.27
N GLU A 281 5.42 5.82 -6.42
CA GLU A 281 4.54 4.68 -6.16
C GLU A 281 3.14 5.13 -5.75
N ILE A 282 2.13 4.31 -6.06
CA ILE A 282 0.74 4.42 -5.60
C ILE A 282 0.39 3.11 -4.91
N ASN A 283 0.52 3.07 -3.60
CA ASN A 283 0.35 1.86 -2.80
C ASN A 283 -1.13 1.64 -2.46
N VAL A 284 -1.74 0.63 -3.06
CA VAL A 284 -3.19 0.35 -2.97
C VAL A 284 -3.54 -0.86 -2.10
N THR A 285 -2.57 -1.71 -1.75
CA THR A 285 -2.79 -2.93 -0.97
C THR A 285 -2.85 -2.63 0.53
N SER A 286 -1.70 -2.39 1.16
CA SER A 286 -1.57 -2.28 2.61
C SER A 286 -0.68 -1.08 3.00
N PRO A 287 -1.00 0.18 2.56
CA PRO A 287 -0.17 1.32 2.92
C PRO A 287 -0.12 1.52 4.44
N THR A 288 1.08 1.88 4.91
CA THR A 288 1.42 2.07 6.31
C THR A 288 1.66 3.55 6.63
N CYS A 289 2.13 3.84 7.86
CA CYS A 289 2.52 5.15 8.39
C CYS A 289 1.39 5.95 9.06
N ILE A 290 0.21 5.36 9.32
CA ILE A 290 -0.86 6.02 10.09
C ILE A 290 -0.30 6.44 11.45
N ARG A 291 0.25 5.52 12.21
CA ARG A 291 0.62 5.73 13.61
C ARG A 291 1.75 6.75 13.79
N GLU A 292 2.72 6.74 12.87
CA GLU A 292 3.82 7.72 12.90
C GLU A 292 3.32 9.14 12.63
N ILE A 293 2.36 9.31 11.72
CA ILE A 293 1.79 10.61 11.38
C ILE A 293 0.86 11.09 12.49
N GLU A 294 -0.05 10.24 12.99
CA GLU A 294 -0.97 10.56 14.09
C GLU A 294 -0.21 10.89 15.40
N ALA A 295 0.91 10.21 15.67
CA ALA A 295 1.73 10.50 16.84
C ALA A 295 2.43 11.85 16.79
N ALA A 296 2.66 12.40 15.58
CA ALA A 296 3.34 13.67 15.40
C ALA A 296 2.38 14.86 15.30
N PHE A 297 1.14 14.63 14.90
CA PHE A 297 0.15 15.66 14.66
C PHE A 297 -1.21 15.25 15.25
N ASP A 298 -1.97 16.24 15.70
CA ASP A 298 -3.32 16.02 16.25
C ASP A 298 -4.32 15.78 15.11
N ILE A 299 -4.23 14.61 14.47
CA ILE A 299 -5.14 14.16 13.41
C ILE A 299 -5.53 12.70 13.66
N ASN A 300 -6.69 12.30 13.15
CA ASN A 300 -7.20 10.92 13.21
C ASN A 300 -7.44 10.39 11.79
N ILE A 301 -6.42 9.79 11.18
CA ILE A 301 -6.49 9.22 9.83
C ILE A 301 -7.37 7.97 9.83
N SER A 302 -7.23 7.14 10.87
CA SER A 302 -8.08 5.95 11.06
C SER A 302 -9.55 6.34 11.18
N GLY A 303 -9.85 7.42 11.89
CA GLY A 303 -11.20 7.98 11.99
C GLY A 303 -11.75 8.44 10.64
N LYS A 304 -10.95 9.13 9.83
CA LYS A 304 -11.35 9.52 8.47
C LYS A 304 -11.68 8.33 7.59
N LEU A 305 -10.93 7.22 7.73
CA LEU A 305 -11.24 5.99 7.00
C LEU A 305 -12.57 5.39 7.47
N MET A 306 -12.82 5.32 8.78
CA MET A 306 -14.10 4.81 9.31
C MET A 306 -15.27 5.71 8.88
N ASP A 307 -15.12 7.05 8.87
CA ASP A 307 -16.13 7.98 8.33
C ASP A 307 -16.46 7.68 6.87
N ALA A 308 -15.42 7.41 6.04
CA ALA A 308 -15.59 7.09 4.63
C ALA A 308 -16.32 5.75 4.42
N ILE A 309 -16.09 4.77 5.29
CA ILE A 309 -16.80 3.47 5.29
C ILE A 309 -18.26 3.70 5.68
N GLU A 310 -18.53 4.36 6.79
CA GLU A 310 -19.92 4.66 7.24
C GLU A 310 -20.72 5.38 6.18
N ALA A 311 -20.15 6.39 5.53
CA ALA A 311 -20.81 7.13 4.46
C ALA A 311 -21.19 6.27 3.24
N ARG A 312 -20.46 5.17 2.99
CA ARG A 312 -20.76 4.21 1.92
C ARG A 312 -21.80 3.18 2.32
N LEU A 313 -21.82 2.76 3.58
CA LEU A 313 -22.80 1.82 4.10
C LEU A 313 -24.20 2.44 4.24
N GLN A 314 -24.31 3.77 4.29
CA GLN A 314 -25.60 4.49 4.36
C GLN A 314 -26.24 4.76 2.98
N LYS A 315 -25.55 4.45 1.87
CA LYS A 315 -26.04 4.63 0.49
C LYS A 315 -26.66 3.35 -0.05
#